data_ce4bb3bb670aa1a39d84f7f0a27abf25
#
_entry.id   ce4bb3bb670aa1a39d84f7f0a27abf25
#
_cell.length_a   1.000
_cell.length_b   1.000
_cell.length_c   1.000
_cell.angle_alpha   90.00
_cell.angle_beta   90.00
_cell.angle_gamma   90.00
#
_symmetry.space_group_name_H-M   'P 1'
#
loop_
_entity.id
_entity.type
_entity.pdbx_description
1 polymer ?
#
loop_
_entity_poly.entity_id
_entity_poly.type
_entity_poly.pdbx_seq_one_letter_code
_entity_poly.pdbx_strand_id
1 'polypeptide(L)'
;MHKILIVDDERPSSEFIAALIATYLPDSEIIKIAHPQTAIDRLQKEDFDLLFLDICMPGMTGLDLLEEIHRMGKYPYTVLTSAHRDFNYAVKGIELGVVQYLTKPLYREKVFEVLEMYLNQVNTSTILLTVPQGFRRIKIEQILAIQTVDRSKVKIFASDTVIPYATSTLSKLYPVLPAHFHYIKRNCILNYRTIAEYNLKLREVVIICQNEKKTFQVSRENMKELTEWLKDR
;
A
#
# COMPACT_ATOMS: atom_id res chain seq x y z
N MET A 1 6.51 -8.02 10.64
CA MET A 1 5.90 -9.32 10.32
C MET A 1 5.04 -9.10 9.08
N HIS A 2 5.21 -9.88 8.03
CA HIS A 2 4.45 -9.75 6.79
C HIS A 2 3.25 -10.69 6.85
N LYS A 3 2.08 -10.22 6.42
CA LYS A 3 0.86 -11.01 6.36
C LYS A 3 0.56 -11.36 4.91
N ILE A 4 0.62 -12.64 4.59
CA ILE A 4 0.60 -13.14 3.22
C ILE A 4 -0.58 -14.07 3.01
N LEU A 5 -1.38 -13.78 1.97
CA LEU A 5 -2.50 -14.61 1.56
C LEU A 5 -2.14 -15.37 0.28
N ILE A 6 -2.43 -16.65 0.25
CA ILE A 6 -2.34 -17.51 -0.93
C ILE A 6 -3.75 -18.02 -1.22
N VAL A 7 -4.27 -17.71 -2.41
CA VAL A 7 -5.57 -18.18 -2.89
C VAL A 7 -5.34 -19.06 -4.11
N ASP A 8 -5.53 -20.36 -3.96
CA ASP A 8 -5.26 -21.37 -4.99
C ASP A 8 -6.04 -22.64 -4.61
N ASP A 9 -6.90 -23.15 -5.49
CA ASP A 9 -7.69 -24.36 -5.25
C ASP A 9 -6.86 -25.65 -5.34
N GLU A 10 -5.66 -25.57 -5.92
CA GLU A 10 -4.69 -26.65 -5.97
C GLU A 10 -3.81 -26.67 -4.70
N ARG A 11 -4.12 -27.58 -3.78
CA ARG A 11 -3.33 -27.74 -2.53
C ARG A 11 -1.83 -27.88 -2.76
N PRO A 12 -1.32 -28.67 -3.72
CA PRO A 12 0.13 -28.79 -3.94
C PRO A 12 0.79 -27.46 -4.30
N SER A 13 0.12 -26.63 -5.11
CA SER A 13 0.59 -25.32 -5.52
C SER A 13 0.68 -24.35 -4.32
N SER A 14 -0.39 -24.25 -3.53
CA SER A 14 -0.42 -23.40 -2.34
C SER A 14 0.58 -23.82 -1.27
N GLU A 15 0.81 -25.14 -1.07
CA GLU A 15 1.81 -25.66 -0.14
C GLU A 15 3.24 -25.33 -0.62
N PHE A 16 3.50 -25.47 -1.92
CA PHE A 16 4.80 -25.13 -2.51
C PHE A 16 5.15 -23.65 -2.32
N ILE A 17 4.22 -22.74 -2.65
CA ILE A 17 4.40 -21.29 -2.45
C ILE A 17 4.64 -21.00 -0.97
N ALA A 18 3.82 -21.57 -0.06
CA ALA A 18 3.94 -21.34 1.38
C ALA A 18 5.30 -21.79 1.93
N ALA A 19 5.80 -22.94 1.49
CA ALA A 19 7.12 -23.45 1.91
C ALA A 19 8.26 -22.53 1.45
N LEU A 20 8.19 -22.00 0.23
CA LEU A 20 9.18 -21.06 -0.29
C LEU A 20 9.13 -19.73 0.47
N ILE A 21 7.93 -19.21 0.74
CA ILE A 21 7.76 -17.98 1.53
C ILE A 21 8.32 -18.18 2.94
N ALA A 22 7.98 -19.28 3.63
CA ALA A 22 8.49 -19.55 4.96
C ALA A 22 10.02 -19.68 5.00
N THR A 23 10.63 -20.14 3.91
CA THR A 23 12.10 -20.20 3.78
C THR A 23 12.72 -18.83 3.59
N TYR A 24 12.09 -17.95 2.80
CA TYR A 24 12.62 -16.64 2.42
C TYR A 24 12.25 -15.54 3.43
N LEU A 25 11.07 -15.63 4.03
CA LEU A 25 10.49 -14.70 5.00
C LEU A 25 10.01 -15.47 6.25
N PRO A 26 10.92 -15.96 7.11
CA PRO A 26 10.56 -16.84 8.23
C PRO A 26 9.62 -16.20 9.26
N ASP A 27 9.63 -14.86 9.37
CA ASP A 27 8.77 -14.12 10.30
C ASP A 27 7.42 -13.69 9.69
N SER A 28 6.97 -14.33 8.60
CA SER A 28 5.69 -14.02 7.97
C SER A 28 4.54 -14.89 8.49
N GLU A 29 3.34 -14.30 8.57
CA GLU A 29 2.08 -15.02 8.75
C GLU A 29 1.54 -15.42 7.39
N ILE A 30 1.43 -16.72 7.12
CA ILE A 30 0.98 -17.24 5.82
C ILE A 30 -0.38 -17.90 5.97
N ILE A 31 -1.37 -17.41 5.24
CA ILE A 31 -2.73 -17.95 5.20
C ILE A 31 -2.98 -18.51 3.80
N LYS A 32 -3.48 -19.75 3.75
CA LYS A 32 -3.83 -20.45 2.50
C LYS A 32 -5.34 -20.64 2.43
N ILE A 33 -5.95 -20.29 1.33
CA ILE A 33 -7.39 -20.40 1.08
C ILE A 33 -7.62 -21.02 -0.31
N ALA A 34 -8.46 -22.04 -0.36
CA ALA A 34 -8.77 -22.75 -1.62
C ALA A 34 -9.98 -22.15 -2.37
N HIS A 35 -10.85 -21.39 -1.71
CA HIS A 35 -12.11 -20.92 -2.28
C HIS A 35 -12.16 -19.39 -2.32
N PRO A 36 -12.47 -18.79 -3.50
CA PRO A 36 -12.51 -17.32 -3.64
C PRO A 36 -13.46 -16.63 -2.64
N GLN A 37 -14.64 -17.20 -2.37
CA GLN A 37 -15.58 -16.62 -1.42
C GLN A 37 -15.02 -16.54 0.01
N THR A 38 -14.32 -17.58 0.44
CA THR A 38 -13.65 -17.60 1.76
C THR A 38 -12.54 -16.54 1.83
N ALA A 39 -11.86 -16.30 0.71
CA ALA A 39 -10.85 -15.24 0.62
C ALA A 39 -11.49 -13.84 0.76
N ILE A 40 -12.65 -13.60 0.14
CA ILE A 40 -13.43 -12.37 0.29
C ILE A 40 -13.80 -12.14 1.76
N ASP A 41 -14.39 -13.15 2.41
CA ASP A 41 -14.82 -13.07 3.82
C ASP A 41 -13.64 -12.78 4.75
N ARG A 42 -12.47 -13.30 4.42
CA ARG A 42 -11.25 -13.06 5.18
C ARG A 42 -10.71 -11.66 4.96
N LEU A 43 -10.64 -11.21 3.71
CA LEU A 43 -10.18 -9.89 3.32
C LEU A 43 -11.09 -8.76 3.84
N GLN A 44 -12.37 -9.01 4.08
CA GLN A 44 -13.25 -8.04 4.73
C GLN A 44 -12.83 -7.74 6.18
N LYS A 45 -12.22 -8.72 6.87
CA LYS A 45 -11.89 -8.64 8.31
C LYS A 45 -10.48 -8.16 8.58
N GLU A 46 -9.57 -8.33 7.63
CA GLU A 46 -8.14 -8.05 7.81
C GLU A 46 -7.45 -7.65 6.51
N ASP A 47 -6.29 -7.02 6.64
CA ASP A 47 -5.45 -6.63 5.52
C ASP A 47 -4.29 -7.60 5.33
N PHE A 48 -3.86 -7.74 4.09
CA PHE A 48 -2.70 -8.53 3.70
C PHE A 48 -1.70 -7.67 2.94
N ASP A 49 -0.43 -7.90 3.20
CA ASP A 49 0.67 -7.17 2.55
C ASP A 49 0.96 -7.73 1.13
N LEU A 50 0.86 -9.06 0.98
CA LEU A 50 1.17 -9.80 -0.25
C LEU A 50 0.08 -10.83 -0.53
N LEU A 51 -0.34 -10.91 -1.78
CA LEU A 51 -1.35 -11.86 -2.28
C LEU A 51 -0.76 -12.68 -3.44
N PHE A 52 -0.68 -13.99 -3.28
CA PHE A 52 -0.55 -14.93 -4.38
C PHE A 52 -1.94 -15.43 -4.77
N LEU A 53 -2.31 -15.28 -6.04
CA LEU A 53 -3.68 -15.49 -6.50
C LEU A 53 -3.68 -16.32 -7.78
N ASP A 54 -4.24 -17.53 -7.71
CA ASP A 54 -4.50 -18.32 -8.91
C ASP A 54 -5.62 -17.69 -9.74
N ILE A 55 -5.44 -17.67 -11.06
CA ILE A 55 -6.44 -17.16 -12.01
C ILE A 55 -7.54 -18.18 -12.23
N CYS A 56 -7.18 -19.46 -12.33
CA CYS A 56 -8.07 -20.51 -12.80
C CYS A 56 -8.70 -21.27 -11.63
N MET A 57 -9.64 -20.65 -10.92
CA MET A 57 -10.36 -21.30 -9.82
C MET A 57 -11.83 -21.57 -10.17
N PRO A 58 -12.45 -22.63 -9.62
CA PRO A 58 -13.87 -22.91 -9.81
C PRO A 58 -14.78 -21.79 -9.28
N GLY A 59 -15.77 -21.42 -10.08
CA GLY A 59 -16.84 -20.48 -9.68
C GLY A 59 -16.50 -19.01 -9.85
N MET A 60 -15.30 -18.59 -9.55
CA MET A 60 -14.84 -17.19 -9.68
C MET A 60 -13.36 -17.18 -10.09
N THR A 61 -13.03 -16.44 -11.14
CA THR A 61 -11.63 -16.30 -11.53
C THR A 61 -10.84 -15.43 -10.54
N GLY A 62 -9.51 -15.63 -10.49
CA GLY A 62 -8.65 -14.77 -9.67
C GLY A 62 -8.72 -13.30 -10.05
N LEU A 63 -8.98 -12.99 -11.33
CA LEU A 63 -9.15 -11.60 -11.77
C LEU A 63 -10.46 -10.98 -11.26
N ASP A 64 -11.55 -11.74 -11.25
CA ASP A 64 -12.82 -11.29 -10.68
C ASP A 64 -12.69 -11.07 -9.16
N LEU A 65 -11.98 -11.97 -8.49
CA LEU A 65 -11.67 -11.82 -7.06
C LEU A 65 -10.82 -10.56 -6.81
N LEU A 66 -9.83 -10.28 -7.64
CA LEU A 66 -9.00 -9.09 -7.50
C LEU A 66 -9.80 -7.79 -7.71
N GLU A 67 -10.73 -7.77 -8.67
CA GLU A 67 -11.66 -6.64 -8.83
C GLU A 67 -12.51 -6.41 -7.58
N GLU A 68 -12.98 -7.49 -6.95
CA GLU A 68 -13.75 -7.40 -5.71
C GLU A 68 -12.91 -6.86 -4.55
N ILE A 69 -11.65 -7.32 -4.42
CA ILE A 69 -10.69 -6.80 -3.44
C ILE A 69 -10.48 -5.29 -3.62
N HIS A 70 -10.34 -4.82 -4.87
CA HIS A 70 -10.18 -3.39 -5.17
C HIS A 70 -11.45 -2.58 -4.86
N ARG A 71 -12.65 -3.14 -5.09
CA ARG A 71 -13.93 -2.50 -4.68
C ARG A 71 -14.03 -2.32 -3.17
N MET A 72 -13.39 -3.18 -2.38
CA MET A 72 -13.27 -3.01 -0.92
C MET A 72 -12.25 -1.94 -0.51
N GLY A 73 -11.55 -1.31 -1.47
CA GLY A 73 -10.48 -0.33 -1.19
C GLY A 73 -9.17 -0.96 -0.73
N LYS A 74 -8.95 -2.24 -1.00
CA LYS A 74 -7.74 -2.97 -0.61
C LYS A 74 -6.84 -3.23 -1.80
N TYR A 75 -5.54 -3.00 -1.63
CA TYR A 75 -4.54 -3.08 -2.70
C TYR A 75 -3.28 -3.82 -2.22
N PRO A 76 -3.37 -5.13 -1.92
CA PRO A 76 -2.19 -5.91 -1.55
C PRO A 76 -1.21 -6.00 -2.72
N TYR A 77 0.07 -6.19 -2.44
CA TYR A 77 1.04 -6.54 -3.48
C TYR A 77 0.61 -7.86 -4.12
N THR A 78 0.08 -7.81 -5.34
CA THR A 78 -0.57 -8.98 -5.95
C THR A 78 0.31 -9.63 -7.00
N VAL A 79 0.44 -10.96 -6.88
CA VAL A 79 1.11 -11.85 -7.82
C VAL A 79 0.08 -12.84 -8.35
N LEU A 80 -0.16 -12.83 -9.65
CA LEU A 80 -1.01 -13.84 -10.28
C LEU A 80 -0.24 -15.11 -10.59
N THR A 81 -0.87 -16.25 -10.38
CA THR A 81 -0.39 -17.56 -10.83
C THR A 81 -1.38 -18.18 -11.81
N SER A 82 -0.93 -18.90 -12.82
CA SER A 82 -1.81 -19.57 -13.79
C SER A 82 -1.15 -20.76 -14.47
N ALA A 83 -1.93 -21.80 -14.74
CA ALA A 83 -1.52 -22.92 -15.58
C ALA A 83 -1.47 -22.55 -17.09
N HIS A 84 -2.13 -21.46 -17.47
CA HIS A 84 -2.24 -21.04 -18.86
C HIS A 84 -1.42 -19.76 -19.14
N ARG A 85 -0.74 -19.75 -20.29
CA ARG A 85 -0.09 -18.55 -20.85
C ARG A 85 -1.09 -17.79 -21.71
N ASP A 86 -2.11 -17.21 -21.08
CA ASP A 86 -3.07 -16.38 -21.81
C ASP A 86 -2.69 -14.91 -21.71
N PHE A 87 -2.46 -14.32 -22.87
CA PHE A 87 -2.07 -12.91 -22.97
C PHE A 87 -3.17 -11.98 -22.42
N ASN A 88 -4.43 -12.33 -22.58
CA ASN A 88 -5.56 -11.52 -22.07
C ASN A 88 -5.55 -11.44 -20.55
N TYR A 89 -5.20 -12.51 -19.86
CA TYR A 89 -5.06 -12.50 -18.40
C TYR A 89 -3.90 -11.59 -17.95
N ALA A 90 -2.80 -11.60 -18.67
CA ALA A 90 -1.67 -10.73 -18.37
C ALA A 90 -2.02 -9.24 -18.57
N VAL A 91 -2.70 -8.89 -19.67
CA VAL A 91 -3.16 -7.53 -19.95
C VAL A 91 -4.12 -7.05 -18.87
N LYS A 92 -5.17 -7.83 -18.58
CA LYS A 92 -6.15 -7.48 -17.53
C LYS A 92 -5.49 -7.39 -16.14
N GLY A 93 -4.54 -8.25 -15.84
CA GLY A 93 -3.73 -8.17 -14.62
C GLY A 93 -2.96 -6.86 -14.49
N ILE A 94 -2.34 -6.39 -15.57
CA ILE A 94 -1.63 -5.09 -15.61
C ILE A 94 -2.61 -3.94 -15.36
N GLU A 95 -3.78 -3.94 -15.99
CA GLU A 95 -4.83 -2.93 -15.78
C GLU A 95 -5.29 -2.89 -14.31
N LEU A 96 -5.31 -4.04 -13.64
CA LEU A 96 -5.63 -4.17 -12.22
C LEU A 96 -4.41 -3.92 -11.29
N GLY A 97 -3.27 -3.47 -11.82
CA GLY A 97 -2.10 -3.14 -11.02
C GLY A 97 -1.38 -4.35 -10.43
N VAL A 98 -1.53 -5.52 -11.03
CA VAL A 98 -0.77 -6.72 -10.65
C VAL A 98 0.70 -6.51 -10.94
N VAL A 99 1.54 -6.84 -9.99
CA VAL A 99 2.99 -6.57 -10.07
C VAL A 99 3.72 -7.67 -10.82
N GLN A 100 3.26 -8.93 -10.69
CA GLN A 100 3.88 -10.07 -11.36
C GLN A 100 2.86 -11.14 -11.76
N TYR A 101 3.20 -11.83 -12.87
CA TYR A 101 2.46 -12.98 -13.39
C TYR A 101 3.40 -14.18 -13.49
N LEU A 102 3.08 -15.25 -12.79
CA LEU A 102 3.86 -16.48 -12.76
C LEU A 102 3.08 -17.61 -13.46
N THR A 103 3.71 -18.29 -14.41
CA THR A 103 3.11 -19.48 -15.04
C THR A 103 3.47 -20.74 -14.26
N LYS A 104 2.49 -21.61 -14.05
CA LYS A 104 2.71 -22.96 -13.51
C LYS A 104 3.37 -23.86 -14.59
N PRO A 105 4.29 -24.77 -14.28
CA PRO A 105 4.76 -25.08 -12.94
C PRO A 105 5.62 -23.93 -12.36
N LEU A 106 5.43 -23.67 -11.06
CA LEU A 106 6.17 -22.61 -10.37
C LEU A 106 7.59 -23.09 -10.06
N TYR A 107 8.57 -22.21 -10.28
CA TYR A 107 9.97 -22.45 -9.98
C TYR A 107 10.39 -21.60 -8.78
N ARG A 108 11.23 -22.18 -7.92
CA ARG A 108 11.76 -21.52 -6.71
C ARG A 108 12.35 -20.14 -7.01
N GLU A 109 13.17 -20.08 -8.05
CA GLU A 109 13.88 -18.84 -8.45
C GLU A 109 12.89 -17.73 -8.76
N LYS A 110 11.79 -18.05 -9.47
CA LYS A 110 10.77 -17.07 -9.83
C LYS A 110 9.98 -16.57 -8.64
N VAL A 111 9.67 -17.45 -7.70
CA VAL A 111 9.00 -17.04 -6.45
C VAL A 111 9.93 -16.16 -5.62
N PHE A 112 11.22 -16.48 -5.55
CA PHE A 112 12.20 -15.67 -4.80
C PHE A 112 12.44 -14.31 -5.46
N GLU A 113 12.52 -14.22 -6.80
CA GLU A 113 12.56 -12.94 -7.53
C GLU A 113 11.37 -12.04 -7.13
N VAL A 114 10.18 -12.61 -7.08
CA VAL A 114 8.96 -11.88 -6.68
C VAL A 114 9.02 -11.42 -5.22
N LEU A 115 9.47 -12.27 -4.32
CA LEU A 115 9.61 -11.91 -2.89
C LEU A 115 10.67 -10.81 -2.70
N GLU A 116 11.76 -10.85 -3.46
CA GLU A 116 12.76 -9.79 -3.45
C GLU A 116 12.19 -8.46 -3.97
N MET A 117 11.44 -8.48 -5.08
CA MET A 117 10.76 -7.30 -5.61
C MET A 117 9.76 -6.73 -4.60
N TYR A 118 8.97 -7.59 -3.95
CA TYR A 118 8.05 -7.21 -2.89
C TYR A 118 8.80 -6.53 -1.73
N LEU A 119 9.88 -7.14 -1.23
CA LEU A 119 10.67 -6.56 -0.15
C LEU A 119 11.31 -5.22 -0.54
N ASN A 120 11.78 -5.08 -1.77
CA ASN A 120 12.31 -3.84 -2.29
C ASN A 120 11.23 -2.76 -2.31
N GLN A 121 10.02 -3.08 -2.76
CA GLN A 121 8.88 -2.15 -2.74
C GLN A 121 8.49 -1.78 -1.30
N VAL A 122 8.40 -2.73 -0.39
CA VAL A 122 8.10 -2.47 1.04
C VAL A 122 9.19 -1.61 1.67
N ASN A 123 10.46 -1.87 1.36
CA ASN A 123 11.58 -1.09 1.87
C ASN A 123 11.59 0.35 1.30
N THR A 124 11.24 0.53 0.03
CA THR A 124 11.07 1.87 -0.57
C THR A 124 9.80 2.57 -0.07
N SER A 125 8.82 1.82 0.42
CA SER A 125 7.60 2.36 1.04
C SER A 125 7.80 2.79 2.49
N THR A 126 9.02 2.73 3.02
CA THR A 126 9.35 3.20 4.37
C THR A 126 10.37 4.32 4.34
N ILE A 127 10.24 5.28 5.25
CA ILE A 127 11.22 6.33 5.48
C ILE A 127 11.92 6.09 6.82
N LEU A 128 13.25 6.10 6.81
CA LEU A 128 14.05 6.09 8.03
C LEU A 128 14.26 7.56 8.48
N LEU A 129 13.78 7.87 9.66
CA LEU A 129 13.84 9.20 10.23
C LEU A 129 14.85 9.23 11.40
N THR A 130 15.67 10.27 11.46
CA THR A 130 16.46 10.56 12.65
C THR A 130 15.59 11.34 13.63
N VAL A 131 15.38 10.79 14.82
CA VAL A 131 14.62 11.39 15.93
C VAL A 131 15.54 11.57 17.15
N PRO A 132 15.16 12.37 18.17
CA PRO A 132 16.03 12.60 19.34
C PRO A 132 16.49 11.33 20.06
N GLN A 133 15.71 10.25 19.99
CA GLN A 133 16.01 8.97 20.62
C GLN A 133 16.73 7.96 19.70
N GLY A 134 17.22 8.39 18.52
CA GLY A 134 17.90 7.53 17.55
C GLY A 134 17.22 7.51 16.18
N PHE A 135 16.88 6.34 15.68
CA PHE A 135 16.25 6.18 14.36
C PHE A 135 14.86 5.58 14.49
N ARG A 136 13.92 6.07 13.67
CA ARG A 136 12.57 5.54 13.57
C ARG A 136 12.21 5.28 12.11
N ARG A 137 11.76 4.06 11.80
CA ARG A 137 11.20 3.71 10.50
C ARG A 137 9.69 3.95 10.51
N ILE A 138 9.18 4.59 9.47
CA ILE A 138 7.74 4.81 9.27
C ILE A 138 7.34 4.38 7.87
N LYS A 139 6.21 3.71 7.74
CA LYS A 139 5.61 3.38 6.45
C LYS A 139 5.02 4.64 5.81
N ILE A 140 5.29 4.86 4.53
CA ILE A 140 4.79 6.04 3.79
C ILE A 140 3.25 6.07 3.81
N GLU A 141 2.59 4.92 3.69
CA GLU A 141 1.13 4.80 3.75
C GLU A 141 0.50 5.28 5.05
N GLN A 142 1.25 5.22 6.16
CA GLN A 142 0.80 5.73 7.46
C GLN A 142 0.91 7.25 7.57
N ILE A 143 1.68 7.90 6.68
CA ILE A 143 1.89 9.34 6.74
C ILE A 143 0.65 10.07 6.22
N LEU A 144 0.09 10.93 7.06
CA LEU A 144 -1.06 11.77 6.77
C LEU A 144 -0.62 13.17 6.32
N ALA A 145 0.34 13.75 7.06
CA ALA A 145 0.91 15.06 6.76
C ALA A 145 2.33 15.20 7.30
N ILE A 146 3.11 16.07 6.67
CA ILE A 146 4.46 16.44 7.10
C ILE A 146 4.54 17.97 7.15
N GLN A 147 4.92 18.52 8.29
CA GLN A 147 5.00 19.95 8.51
C GLN A 147 6.40 20.36 9.00
N THR A 148 6.97 21.41 8.43
CA THR A 148 8.22 22.00 8.92
C THR A 148 8.00 22.60 10.31
N VAL A 149 8.89 22.28 11.23
CA VAL A 149 8.96 22.88 12.58
C VAL A 149 10.01 23.98 12.60
N ASP A 150 11.20 23.66 12.06
CA ASP A 150 12.31 24.62 11.93
C ASP A 150 13.12 24.32 10.64
N ARG A 151 14.28 24.96 10.46
CA ARG A 151 15.12 24.81 9.25
C ARG A 151 15.59 23.38 8.98
N SER A 152 15.64 22.54 10.00
CA SER A 152 16.22 21.19 9.94
C SER A 152 15.30 20.09 10.48
N LYS A 153 14.10 20.45 10.95
CA LYS A 153 13.18 19.53 11.60
C LYS A 153 11.79 19.60 11.01
N VAL A 154 11.19 18.44 10.92
CA VAL A 154 9.79 18.25 10.50
C VAL A 154 9.01 17.53 11.59
N LYS A 155 7.71 17.83 11.65
CA LYS A 155 6.71 17.09 12.38
C LYS A 155 5.95 16.20 11.41
N ILE A 156 5.78 14.93 11.75
CA ILE A 156 5.06 13.98 10.92
C ILE A 156 3.81 13.53 11.65
N PHE A 157 2.68 13.69 11.01
CA PHE A 157 1.39 13.17 11.45
C PHE A 157 1.18 11.84 10.73
N ALA A 158 1.06 10.76 11.50
CA ALA A 158 0.75 9.42 10.98
C ALA A 158 -0.53 8.90 11.60
N SER A 159 -1.12 7.86 11.02
CA SER A 159 -2.42 7.31 11.42
C SER A 159 -2.47 6.91 12.90
N ASP A 160 -1.40 6.32 13.39
CA ASP A 160 -1.27 5.77 14.74
C ASP A 160 -0.39 6.59 15.68
N THR A 161 0.34 7.59 15.16
CA THR A 161 1.33 8.34 15.94
C THR A 161 1.58 9.73 15.40
N VAL A 162 2.12 10.60 16.23
CA VAL A 162 2.72 11.87 15.83
C VAL A 162 4.20 11.84 16.19
N ILE A 163 5.06 12.09 15.20
CA ILE A 163 6.50 12.28 15.42
C ILE A 163 6.73 13.79 15.48
N PRO A 164 6.93 14.36 16.68
CA PRO A 164 6.95 15.82 16.85
C PRO A 164 8.20 16.46 16.23
N TYR A 165 9.32 15.73 16.24
CA TYR A 165 10.60 16.21 15.73
C TYR A 165 11.36 15.07 15.04
N ALA A 166 11.53 15.19 13.73
CA ALA A 166 12.43 14.35 12.95
C ALA A 166 13.41 15.27 12.21
N THR A 167 14.70 14.94 12.24
CA THR A 167 15.74 15.69 11.54
C THR A 167 15.63 15.41 10.03
N SER A 168 14.99 16.29 9.32
CA SER A 168 14.83 16.27 7.88
C SER A 168 14.25 17.60 7.37
N THR A 169 14.10 17.72 6.05
CA THR A 169 13.42 18.85 5.40
C THR A 169 12.37 18.32 4.42
N LEU A 170 11.35 19.12 4.10
CA LEU A 170 10.34 18.73 3.12
C LEU A 170 10.96 18.47 1.75
N SER A 171 11.97 19.24 1.35
CA SER A 171 12.67 19.03 0.06
C SER A 171 13.41 17.71 -0.05
N LYS A 172 13.84 17.12 1.07
CA LYS A 172 14.45 15.78 1.10
C LYS A 172 13.40 14.67 1.11
N LEU A 173 12.26 14.89 1.76
CA LEU A 173 11.21 13.89 1.89
C LEU A 173 10.29 13.85 0.68
N TYR A 174 9.93 15.00 0.09
CA TYR A 174 8.96 15.07 -1.00
C TYR A 174 9.27 14.17 -2.20
N PRO A 175 10.53 14.08 -2.70
CA PRO A 175 10.86 13.23 -3.87
C PRO A 175 10.66 11.74 -3.66
N VAL A 176 10.61 11.27 -2.40
CA VAL A 176 10.41 9.84 -2.08
C VAL A 176 8.95 9.52 -1.71
N LEU A 177 8.08 10.53 -1.69
CA LEU A 177 6.66 10.36 -1.44
C LEU A 177 5.91 10.08 -2.75
N PRO A 178 4.88 9.22 -2.72
CA PRO A 178 4.00 8.98 -3.87
C PRO A 178 3.26 10.23 -4.37
N ALA A 179 2.76 10.18 -5.60
CA ALA A 179 2.12 11.31 -6.30
C ALA A 179 0.87 11.89 -5.60
N HIS A 180 0.27 11.18 -4.65
CA HIS A 180 -0.86 11.68 -3.87
C HIS A 180 -0.48 12.53 -2.65
N PHE A 181 0.82 12.79 -2.47
CA PHE A 181 1.32 13.77 -1.51
C PHE A 181 1.58 15.10 -2.20
N HIS A 182 0.96 16.16 -1.70
CA HIS A 182 1.04 17.48 -2.30
C HIS A 182 1.39 18.55 -1.28
N TYR A 183 2.09 19.58 -1.72
CA TYR A 183 2.27 20.77 -0.91
C TYR A 183 0.93 21.52 -0.78
N ILE A 184 0.43 21.67 0.44
CA ILE A 184 -0.72 22.55 0.74
C ILE A 184 -0.27 23.96 1.14
N LYS A 185 0.97 24.07 1.60
CA LYS A 185 1.73 25.31 1.89
C LYS A 185 3.21 25.04 1.71
N ARG A 186 4.04 26.10 1.64
CA ARG A 186 5.52 25.98 1.58
C ARG A 186 6.12 25.15 2.71
N ASN A 187 5.44 25.09 3.86
CA ASN A 187 5.90 24.38 5.04
C ASN A 187 5.07 23.14 5.40
N CYS A 188 4.22 22.67 4.50
CA CYS A 188 3.36 21.51 4.79
C CYS A 188 3.02 20.71 3.53
N ILE A 189 3.25 19.39 3.61
CA ILE A 189 2.84 18.38 2.65
C ILE A 189 1.69 17.58 3.25
N LEU A 190 0.67 17.27 2.47
CA LEU A 190 -0.50 16.49 2.87
C LEU A 190 -0.69 15.30 1.94
N ASN A 191 -1.06 14.17 2.50
CA ASN A 191 -1.56 13.03 1.76
C ASN A 191 -3.03 13.26 1.41
N TYR A 192 -3.34 13.56 0.16
CA TYR A 192 -4.69 13.89 -0.27
C TYR A 192 -5.68 12.72 -0.11
N ARG A 193 -5.19 11.47 -0.11
CA ARG A 193 -6.04 10.28 0.13
C ARG A 193 -6.61 10.21 1.54
N THR A 194 -6.02 10.91 2.48
CA THR A 194 -6.39 10.87 3.92
C THR A 194 -7.23 12.07 4.35
N ILE A 195 -7.65 12.92 3.42
CA ILE A 195 -8.55 14.04 3.71
C ILE A 195 -9.91 13.48 4.12
N ALA A 196 -10.29 13.73 5.38
CA ALA A 196 -11.58 13.33 5.94
C ALA A 196 -12.68 14.36 5.66
N GLU A 197 -12.33 15.65 5.76
CA GLU A 197 -13.25 16.77 5.54
C GLU A 197 -12.50 17.93 4.87
N TYR A 198 -13.22 18.77 4.13
CA TYR A 198 -12.64 19.97 3.55
C TYR A 198 -13.66 21.12 3.51
N ASN A 199 -13.14 22.34 3.61
CA ASN A 199 -13.91 23.58 3.47
C ASN A 199 -13.22 24.50 2.47
N LEU A 200 -13.75 24.56 1.26
CA LEU A 200 -13.16 25.37 0.17
C LEU A 200 -13.22 26.88 0.46
N LYS A 201 -14.27 27.38 1.14
CA LYS A 201 -14.42 28.80 1.48
C LYS A 201 -13.38 29.24 2.52
N LEU A 202 -13.16 28.43 3.54
CA LEU A 202 -12.16 28.66 4.56
C LEU A 202 -10.75 28.18 4.15
N ARG A 203 -10.65 27.45 3.03
CA ARG A 203 -9.41 26.80 2.56
C ARG A 203 -8.80 25.89 3.60
N GLU A 204 -9.64 25.08 4.19
CA GLU A 204 -9.27 24.14 5.25
C GLU A 204 -9.45 22.71 4.80
N VAL A 205 -8.53 21.85 5.21
CA VAL A 205 -8.63 20.39 5.11
C VAL A 205 -8.45 19.79 6.49
N VAL A 206 -9.16 18.70 6.75
CA VAL A 206 -9.13 17.98 8.01
C VAL A 206 -8.66 16.55 7.75
N ILE A 207 -7.73 16.09 8.55
CA ILE A 207 -7.34 14.68 8.64
C ILE A 207 -7.68 14.15 10.02
N ILE A 208 -7.81 12.82 10.13
CA ILE A 208 -7.98 12.14 11.42
C ILE A 208 -6.65 11.49 11.79
N CYS A 209 -6.02 11.97 12.86
CA CYS A 209 -4.76 11.46 13.38
C CYS A 209 -4.95 11.08 14.84
N GLN A 210 -4.70 9.82 15.20
CA GLN A 210 -4.93 9.29 16.56
C GLN A 210 -6.35 9.54 17.07
N ASN A 211 -7.37 9.35 16.23
CA ASN A 211 -8.79 9.63 16.50
C ASN A 211 -9.11 11.12 16.79
N GLU A 212 -8.17 12.03 16.56
CA GLU A 212 -8.36 13.47 16.69
C GLU A 212 -8.40 14.16 15.33
N LYS A 213 -9.29 15.13 15.17
CA LYS A 213 -9.31 16.00 13.99
C LYS A 213 -8.15 16.98 14.02
N LYS A 214 -7.37 17.00 12.95
CA LYS A 214 -6.28 17.99 12.74
C LYS A 214 -6.62 18.79 11.49
N THR A 215 -6.73 20.11 11.65
CA THR A 215 -7.09 21.04 10.56
C THR A 215 -5.84 21.71 10.01
N PHE A 216 -5.75 21.78 8.70
CA PHE A 216 -4.67 22.42 7.98
C PHE A 216 -5.23 23.46 7.00
N GLN A 217 -4.57 24.61 6.97
CA GLN A 217 -4.87 25.68 6.01
C GLN A 217 -4.15 25.44 4.69
N VAL A 218 -4.86 25.56 3.58
CA VAL A 218 -4.30 25.45 2.22
C VAL A 218 -3.98 26.87 1.69
N SER A 219 -2.82 27.03 1.05
CA SER A 219 -2.48 28.31 0.40
C SER A 219 -3.37 28.56 -0.82
N ARG A 220 -3.48 29.84 -1.22
CA ARG A 220 -4.27 30.20 -2.43
C ARG A 220 -3.75 29.52 -3.69
N GLU A 221 -2.44 29.41 -3.81
CA GLU A 221 -1.74 28.82 -4.96
C GLU A 221 -2.08 27.31 -5.12
N ASN A 222 -2.20 26.59 -4.00
CA ASN A 222 -2.40 25.14 -4.01
C ASN A 222 -3.88 24.73 -3.99
N MET A 223 -4.81 25.71 -3.89
CA MET A 223 -6.26 25.44 -3.89
C MET A 223 -6.76 24.88 -5.22
N LYS A 224 -6.14 25.26 -6.35
CA LYS A 224 -6.55 24.77 -7.67
C LYS A 224 -6.30 23.26 -7.78
N GLU A 225 -5.09 22.84 -7.45
CA GLU A 225 -4.68 21.43 -7.46
C GLU A 225 -5.55 20.57 -6.53
N LEU A 226 -5.78 21.04 -5.29
CA LEU A 226 -6.68 20.36 -4.36
C LEU A 226 -8.11 20.23 -4.92
N THR A 227 -8.64 21.29 -5.54
CA THR A 227 -10.00 21.28 -6.08
C THR A 227 -10.14 20.36 -7.28
N GLU A 228 -9.12 20.28 -8.14
CA GLU A 228 -9.07 19.35 -9.26
C GLU A 228 -9.06 17.91 -8.73
N TRP A 229 -8.17 17.61 -7.79
CA TRP A 229 -8.08 16.28 -7.18
C TRP A 229 -9.38 15.82 -6.49
N LEU A 230 -10.10 16.75 -5.83
CA LEU A 230 -11.38 16.44 -5.17
C LEU A 230 -12.53 16.19 -6.16
N LYS A 231 -12.44 16.66 -7.41
CA LYS A 231 -13.45 16.43 -8.46
C LYS A 231 -13.30 15.09 -9.18
N ASP A 232 -12.08 14.57 -9.20
CA ASP A 232 -11.74 13.31 -9.88
C ASP A 232 -12.03 12.06 -9.01
N ARG A 233 -12.70 12.22 -7.87
CA ARG A 233 -13.16 11.20 -6.94
C ARG A 233 -14.69 11.16 -6.87
#